data_ca88fe31acf31521005b2c577a58d914
#
_entry.id   ca88fe31acf31521005b2c577a58d914
#
_cell.length_a   1.000
_cell.length_b   1.000
_cell.length_c   1.000
_cell.angle_alpha   90.00
_cell.angle_beta   90.00
_cell.angle_gamma   90.00
#
_symmetry.space_group_name_H-M   'P 1'
#
loop_
_entity.id
_entity.type
_entity.pdbx_description
1 polymer ?
#
loop_
_entity_poly.entity_id
_entity_poly.type
_entity_poly.pdbx_seq_one_letter_code
_entity_poly.pdbx_strand_id
1 'polypeptide(L)'
;MYKLFIRPLLFCFDPEKVHYFTFSLIRFLNKIPGFSGLFQSLYEVKDARLEREVFGIKFKNPVGLAAGFDKDAKLYQELSNFGFGFIEIGTLTPVGQEGNPKKRLFRLKEDNAIINRMGFNNGGVKEAVERLKQNKGVLIGGNIGKNKVTPNEDAVKDYEICFEALFPYVDYFVVNVSSPNTPNLRELQDKKPLTELLQTLQNQNNAKPKQKPILLKIAPDLTDEQLLDIIDIVNETEIAGVIATNTTISREGLQSENKSEMGGLSGKPLTKRSTEVIRFLSEKSNKSFPIIGVGGIHTAEDAIEKLNAGASLVQLYTGFIYEGPALVKAINKKIFENS
;
A
#
# COMPACT_ATOMS: atom_id res chain seq x y z
N MET A 1 11.38 -13.18 19.23
CA MET A 1 10.95 -12.19 20.23
C MET A 1 9.59 -11.56 19.92
N TYR A 2 9.40 -10.89 18.77
CA TYR A 2 8.13 -10.26 18.43
C TYR A 2 6.93 -11.23 18.49
N LYS A 3 6.99 -12.35 17.77
CA LYS A 3 5.90 -13.34 17.67
C LYS A 3 5.56 -14.01 19.00
N LEU A 4 6.55 -14.20 19.89
CA LEU A 4 6.37 -14.95 21.13
C LEU A 4 5.89 -14.07 22.29
N PHE A 5 6.28 -12.80 22.33
CA PHE A 5 6.00 -11.94 23.47
C PHE A 5 5.21 -10.67 23.09
N ILE A 6 5.67 -9.91 22.12
CA ILE A 6 5.10 -8.60 21.81
C ILE A 6 3.72 -8.75 21.13
N ARG A 7 3.63 -9.57 20.07
CA ARG A 7 2.38 -9.78 19.33
C ARG A 7 1.25 -10.34 20.21
N PRO A 8 1.43 -11.40 21.00
CA PRO A 8 0.36 -11.92 21.86
C PRO A 8 -0.17 -10.86 22.81
N LEU A 9 0.71 -10.08 23.44
CA LEU A 9 0.33 -8.99 24.33
C LEU A 9 -0.48 -7.91 23.58
N LEU A 10 0.00 -7.42 22.45
CA LEU A 10 -0.68 -6.39 21.66
C LEU A 10 -2.03 -6.91 21.11
N PHE A 11 -2.15 -8.21 20.84
CA PHE A 11 -3.36 -8.81 20.30
C PHE A 11 -4.48 -9.02 21.33
N CYS A 12 -4.22 -8.79 22.61
CA CYS A 12 -5.25 -8.75 23.66
C CYS A 12 -6.07 -7.45 23.62
N PHE A 13 -5.58 -6.39 22.96
CA PHE A 13 -6.21 -5.08 22.95
C PHE A 13 -6.85 -4.76 21.59
N ASP A 14 -7.73 -3.74 21.59
CA ASP A 14 -8.38 -3.25 20.36
C ASP A 14 -7.35 -2.92 19.26
N PRO A 15 -7.52 -3.41 18.04
CA PRO A 15 -6.52 -3.26 16.98
C PRO A 15 -6.22 -1.81 16.61
N GLU A 16 -7.23 -0.94 16.58
CA GLU A 16 -7.04 0.47 16.21
C GLU A 16 -6.32 1.24 17.33
N LYS A 17 -6.65 0.95 18.60
CA LYS A 17 -5.94 1.54 19.75
C LYS A 17 -4.47 1.10 19.79
N VAL A 18 -4.20 -0.18 19.53
CA VAL A 18 -2.83 -0.70 19.43
C VAL A 18 -2.04 -0.02 18.32
N HIS A 19 -2.66 0.22 17.18
CA HIS A 19 -2.00 0.92 16.07
C HIS A 19 -1.51 2.31 16.51
N TYR A 20 -2.37 3.13 17.11
CA TYR A 20 -1.97 4.46 17.58
C TYR A 20 -0.98 4.42 18.76
N PHE A 21 -1.13 3.45 19.66
CA PHE A 21 -0.18 3.24 20.73
C PHE A 21 1.22 2.90 20.21
N THR A 22 1.34 1.98 19.26
CA THR A 22 2.62 1.59 18.67
C THR A 22 3.26 2.74 17.89
N PHE A 23 2.47 3.58 17.21
CA PHE A 23 2.95 4.81 16.57
C PHE A 23 3.57 5.76 17.59
N SER A 24 2.89 6.00 18.70
CA SER A 24 3.37 6.87 19.77
C SER A 24 4.64 6.31 20.41
N LEU A 25 4.66 4.99 20.65
CA LEU A 25 5.82 4.30 21.24
C LEU A 25 7.05 4.36 20.32
N ILE A 26 6.90 4.02 19.04
CA ILE A 26 8.01 4.06 18.08
C ILE A 26 8.55 5.48 17.95
N ARG A 27 7.68 6.49 17.86
CA ARG A 27 8.08 7.90 17.83
C ARG A 27 8.84 8.32 19.09
N PHE A 28 8.38 7.89 20.26
CA PHE A 28 9.05 8.15 21.53
C PHE A 28 10.44 7.50 21.57
N LEU A 29 10.54 6.22 21.22
CA LEU A 29 11.80 5.50 21.20
C LEU A 29 12.82 6.09 20.22
N ASN A 30 12.37 6.60 19.07
CA ASN A 30 13.27 7.26 18.11
C ASN A 30 13.84 8.62 18.57
N LYS A 31 13.32 9.19 19.67
CA LYS A 31 13.95 10.35 20.32
C LYS A 31 15.18 9.98 21.15
N ILE A 32 15.35 8.69 21.46
CA ILE A 32 16.51 8.19 22.21
C ILE A 32 17.71 8.09 21.24
N PRO A 33 18.82 8.76 21.52
CA PRO A 33 20.00 8.68 20.68
C PRO A 33 20.46 7.24 20.43
N GLY A 34 20.77 6.91 19.18
CA GLY A 34 21.22 5.58 18.78
C GLY A 34 20.11 4.56 18.50
N PHE A 35 18.87 4.81 18.91
CA PHE A 35 17.77 3.86 18.73
C PHE A 35 17.48 3.56 17.25
N SER A 36 17.40 4.60 16.41
CA SER A 36 17.22 4.44 14.95
C SER A 36 18.33 3.61 14.32
N GLY A 37 19.60 3.89 14.67
CA GLY A 37 20.74 3.12 14.19
C GLY A 37 20.71 1.65 14.62
N LEU A 38 20.27 1.39 15.85
CA LEU A 38 20.09 0.01 16.34
C LEU A 38 19.04 -0.74 15.50
N PHE A 39 17.88 -0.13 15.23
CA PHE A 39 16.83 -0.75 14.42
C PHE A 39 17.28 -0.98 12.98
N GLN A 40 17.96 -0.02 12.37
CA GLN A 40 18.56 -0.20 11.05
C GLN A 40 19.53 -1.38 11.03
N SER A 41 20.44 -1.49 11.99
CA SER A 41 21.40 -2.60 12.07
C SER A 41 20.74 -3.97 12.25
N LEU A 42 19.59 -4.01 12.94
CA LEU A 42 18.85 -5.24 13.18
C LEU A 42 18.06 -5.71 11.94
N TYR A 43 17.48 -4.79 11.17
CA TYR A 43 16.46 -5.11 10.15
C TYR A 43 16.87 -4.76 8.72
N GLU A 44 17.76 -3.81 8.49
CA GLU A 44 18.19 -3.43 7.14
C GLU A 44 19.20 -4.47 6.58
N VAL A 45 19.03 -4.80 5.32
CA VAL A 45 20.00 -5.55 4.52
C VAL A 45 20.57 -4.59 3.50
N LYS A 46 21.87 -4.32 3.58
CA LYS A 46 22.58 -3.41 2.67
C LYS A 46 23.37 -4.24 1.66
N ASP A 47 22.84 -4.35 0.44
CA ASP A 47 23.51 -5.02 -0.66
C ASP A 47 23.03 -4.45 -1.99
N ALA A 48 23.96 -4.12 -2.88
CA ALA A 48 23.64 -3.55 -4.20
C ALA A 48 22.79 -4.48 -5.08
N ARG A 49 22.84 -5.81 -4.85
CA ARG A 49 22.01 -6.80 -5.56
C ARG A 49 20.52 -6.66 -5.25
N LEU A 50 20.17 -6.00 -4.14
CA LEU A 50 18.76 -5.68 -3.80
C LEU A 50 18.23 -4.47 -4.54
N GLU A 51 19.10 -3.63 -5.06
CA GLU A 51 18.66 -2.41 -5.75
C GLU A 51 17.84 -2.76 -7.00
N ARG A 52 16.77 -2.00 -7.22
CA ARG A 52 15.91 -2.12 -8.39
C ARG A 52 15.67 -0.74 -8.96
N GLU A 53 15.79 -0.61 -10.27
CA GLU A 53 15.31 0.56 -10.99
C GLU A 53 13.97 0.22 -11.63
N VAL A 54 12.91 0.87 -11.16
CA VAL A 54 11.52 0.65 -11.60
C VAL A 54 10.85 2.01 -11.74
N PHE A 55 10.05 2.22 -12.78
CA PHE A 55 9.40 3.52 -13.05
C PHE A 55 10.38 4.69 -13.17
N GLY A 56 11.65 4.46 -13.52
CA GLY A 56 12.70 5.48 -13.50
C GLY A 56 13.15 5.93 -12.09
N ILE A 57 12.77 5.17 -11.06
CA ILE A 57 13.14 5.42 -9.66
C ILE A 57 14.06 4.29 -9.17
N LYS A 58 15.13 4.66 -8.47
CA LYS A 58 16.04 3.70 -7.85
C LYS A 58 15.57 3.36 -6.43
N PHE A 59 15.14 2.13 -6.23
CA PHE A 59 14.75 1.55 -4.93
C PHE A 59 15.94 0.83 -4.32
N LYS A 60 16.27 1.10 -3.04
CA LYS A 60 17.38 0.43 -2.33
C LYS A 60 17.16 -1.05 -2.09
N ASN A 61 15.92 -1.49 -2.05
CA ASN A 61 15.48 -2.89 -2.05
C ASN A 61 14.01 -2.96 -2.49
N PRO A 62 13.51 -4.13 -2.93
CA PRO A 62 12.19 -4.25 -3.53
C PRO A 62 11.02 -4.36 -2.54
N VAL A 63 11.25 -4.22 -1.22
CA VAL A 63 10.21 -4.42 -0.18
C VAL A 63 9.72 -3.08 0.35
N GLY A 64 8.45 -2.76 0.13
CA GLY A 64 7.80 -1.55 0.61
C GLY A 64 6.75 -1.79 1.70
N LEU A 65 6.35 -0.71 2.36
CA LEU A 65 5.19 -0.69 3.25
C LEU A 65 3.99 -0.15 2.47
N ALA A 66 2.87 -0.89 2.49
CA ALA A 66 1.66 -0.53 1.75
C ALA A 66 0.89 0.62 2.41
N ALA A 67 0.15 1.37 1.59
CA ALA A 67 -0.78 2.41 2.05
C ALA A 67 -1.77 1.91 3.11
N GLY A 68 -2.24 2.83 3.92
CA GLY A 68 -3.16 2.57 5.03
C GLY A 68 -2.48 2.31 6.36
N PHE A 69 -1.18 1.99 6.37
CA PHE A 69 -0.40 1.81 7.59
C PHE A 69 -0.05 3.17 8.20
N ASP A 70 0.61 4.04 7.46
CA ASP A 70 0.86 5.44 7.84
C ASP A 70 0.09 6.39 6.91
N LYS A 71 -1.19 6.60 7.21
CA LYS A 71 -2.09 7.36 6.34
C LYS A 71 -1.69 8.82 6.20
N ASP A 72 -1.27 9.43 7.30
CA ASP A 72 -1.05 10.86 7.43
C ASP A 72 0.44 11.26 7.40
N ALA A 73 1.32 10.38 6.96
CA ALA A 73 2.77 10.59 6.98
C ALA A 73 3.30 10.94 8.40
N LYS A 74 2.79 10.24 9.43
CA LYS A 74 3.14 10.50 10.84
C LYS A 74 4.37 9.75 11.33
N LEU A 75 4.75 8.65 10.67
CA LEU A 75 5.78 7.72 11.14
C LEU A 75 6.69 7.17 10.03
N TYR A 76 6.54 7.62 8.78
CA TYR A 76 7.24 7.06 7.62
C TYR A 76 8.77 7.04 7.78
N GLN A 77 9.34 8.05 8.44
CA GLN A 77 10.79 8.11 8.66
C GLN A 77 11.25 6.99 9.61
N GLU A 78 10.54 6.79 10.72
CA GLU A 78 10.85 5.75 11.69
C GLU A 78 10.56 4.35 11.13
N LEU A 79 9.50 4.21 10.33
CA LEU A 79 9.15 2.95 9.66
C LEU A 79 10.22 2.53 8.64
N SER A 80 10.90 3.47 8.00
CA SER A 80 12.00 3.17 7.08
C SER A 80 13.18 2.45 7.76
N ASN A 81 13.34 2.65 9.09
CA ASN A 81 14.38 1.98 9.89
C ASN A 81 14.15 0.47 10.05
N PHE A 82 12.97 -0.04 9.70
CA PHE A 82 12.66 -1.47 9.71
C PHE A 82 13.09 -2.19 8.42
N GLY A 83 13.89 -1.55 7.57
CA GLY A 83 14.49 -2.16 6.38
C GLY A 83 13.67 -2.04 5.11
N PHE A 84 12.53 -1.31 5.13
CA PHE A 84 11.76 -1.04 3.93
C PHE A 84 12.54 -0.21 2.91
N GLY A 85 12.44 -0.55 1.65
CA GLY A 85 13.00 0.21 0.52
C GLY A 85 12.23 1.49 0.22
N PHE A 86 10.93 1.49 0.48
CA PHE A 86 10.02 2.61 0.25
C PHE A 86 8.78 2.52 1.15
N ILE A 87 8.10 3.64 1.34
CA ILE A 87 6.88 3.74 2.16
C ILE A 87 5.76 4.35 1.33
N GLU A 88 4.60 3.72 1.25
CA GLU A 88 3.39 4.29 0.67
C GLU A 88 2.52 4.87 1.77
N ILE A 89 2.36 6.20 1.77
CA ILE A 89 1.49 6.93 2.69
C ILE A 89 0.07 7.05 2.12
N GLY A 90 -0.89 7.43 2.94
CA GLY A 90 -2.28 7.61 2.52
C GLY A 90 -3.14 6.36 2.81
N THR A 91 -4.34 6.26 2.28
CA THR A 91 -4.93 7.13 1.25
C THR A 91 -5.23 8.50 1.86
N LEU A 92 -4.77 9.54 1.18
CA LEU A 92 -5.07 10.93 1.51
C LEU A 92 -6.22 11.45 0.64
N THR A 93 -7.03 12.31 1.23
CA THR A 93 -8.12 13.03 0.56
C THR A 93 -7.87 14.53 0.66
N PRO A 94 -8.49 15.38 -0.18
CA PRO A 94 -8.32 16.84 -0.12
C PRO A 94 -8.54 17.41 1.28
N VAL A 95 -9.63 17.00 1.92
CA VAL A 95 -10.00 17.42 3.27
C VAL A 95 -9.96 16.21 4.20
N GLY A 96 -9.57 16.44 5.45
CA GLY A 96 -9.58 15.40 6.48
C GLY A 96 -10.99 14.84 6.70
N GLN A 97 -11.07 13.56 7.00
CA GLN A 97 -12.33 12.88 7.29
C GLN A 97 -12.18 11.78 8.34
N GLU A 98 -13.20 11.63 9.18
CA GLU A 98 -13.22 10.67 10.28
C GLU A 98 -13.22 9.20 9.82
N GLY A 99 -13.71 8.95 8.60
CA GLY A 99 -13.95 7.61 8.07
C GLY A 99 -15.25 7.00 8.61
N ASN A 100 -15.32 5.67 8.61
CA ASN A 100 -16.50 4.94 9.06
C ASN A 100 -16.54 4.83 10.60
N PRO A 101 -17.74 4.61 11.20
CA PRO A 101 -17.88 4.40 12.64
C PRO A 101 -17.04 3.25 13.19
N LYS A 102 -16.59 3.36 14.43
CA LYS A 102 -15.91 2.29 15.17
C LYS A 102 -16.93 1.28 15.69
N LYS A 103 -16.62 -0.04 15.87
CA LYS A 103 -15.34 -0.66 15.54
C LYS A 103 -15.25 -0.92 14.04
N ARG A 104 -14.06 -0.75 13.47
CA ARG A 104 -13.84 -0.80 12.01
C ARG A 104 -12.55 -1.53 11.61
N LEU A 105 -11.93 -2.21 12.55
CA LEU A 105 -10.71 -3.01 12.34
C LEU A 105 -10.81 -4.29 13.17
N PHE A 106 -10.76 -5.45 12.52
CA PHE A 106 -10.98 -6.76 13.13
C PHE A 106 -9.83 -7.70 12.77
N ARG A 107 -9.20 -8.28 13.78
CA ARG A 107 -8.21 -9.35 13.58
C ARG A 107 -8.91 -10.69 13.45
N LEU A 108 -8.50 -11.46 12.46
CA LEU A 108 -8.88 -12.84 12.24
C LEU A 108 -7.65 -13.69 12.55
N LYS A 109 -7.48 -14.04 13.84
CA LYS A 109 -6.24 -14.65 14.34
C LYS A 109 -5.98 -16.02 13.74
N GLU A 110 -7.01 -16.84 13.63
CA GLU A 110 -6.98 -18.19 13.07
C GLU A 110 -6.60 -18.18 11.58
N ASP A 111 -6.97 -17.12 10.88
CA ASP A 111 -6.74 -16.94 9.44
C ASP A 111 -5.48 -16.11 9.12
N ASN A 112 -4.76 -15.62 10.14
CA ASN A 112 -3.67 -14.64 9.96
C ASN A 112 -4.10 -13.47 9.06
N ALA A 113 -5.27 -12.89 9.33
CA ALA A 113 -5.94 -11.93 8.48
C ALA A 113 -6.50 -10.73 9.27
N ILE A 114 -6.89 -9.69 8.53
CA ILE A 114 -7.54 -8.51 9.09
C ILE A 114 -8.69 -8.12 8.16
N ILE A 115 -9.87 -7.87 8.74
CA ILE A 115 -10.96 -7.15 8.06
C ILE A 115 -10.94 -5.70 8.53
N ASN A 116 -11.03 -4.77 7.57
CA ASN A 116 -11.14 -3.36 7.87
C ASN A 116 -12.27 -2.69 7.07
N ARG A 117 -12.92 -1.71 7.68
CA ARG A 117 -13.87 -0.79 7.06
C ARG A 117 -13.56 0.66 7.41
N MET A 118 -12.29 1.05 7.22
CA MET A 118 -11.77 2.33 7.69
C MET A 118 -12.41 3.55 7.01
N GLY A 119 -12.74 3.49 5.71
CA GLY A 119 -13.40 4.57 4.97
C GLY A 119 -12.50 5.78 4.76
N PHE A 120 -11.23 5.58 4.45
CA PHE A 120 -10.23 6.62 4.19
C PHE A 120 -10.12 7.69 5.30
N ASN A 121 -10.20 7.26 6.58
CA ASN A 121 -9.94 8.20 7.67
C ASN A 121 -8.52 8.74 7.59
N ASN A 122 -8.39 10.07 7.49
CA ASN A 122 -7.11 10.79 7.39
C ASN A 122 -7.31 12.27 7.77
N GLY A 123 -6.21 12.97 8.03
CA GLY A 123 -6.20 14.39 8.40
C GLY A 123 -6.28 15.37 7.23
N GLY A 124 -6.34 14.86 5.99
CA GLY A 124 -6.30 15.65 4.77
C GLY A 124 -4.88 15.89 4.24
N VAL A 125 -4.80 16.17 2.93
CA VAL A 125 -3.53 16.28 2.23
C VAL A 125 -2.65 17.40 2.77
N LYS A 126 -3.23 18.52 3.23
CA LYS A 126 -2.47 19.66 3.76
C LYS A 126 -1.66 19.30 5.01
N GLU A 127 -2.25 18.55 5.93
CA GLU A 127 -1.52 18.08 7.13
C GLU A 127 -0.40 17.10 6.81
N ALA A 128 -0.60 16.22 5.84
CA ALA A 128 0.44 15.29 5.40
C ALA A 128 1.61 16.05 4.75
N VAL A 129 1.33 17.06 3.93
CA VAL A 129 2.35 17.93 3.31
C VAL A 129 3.24 18.59 4.37
N GLU A 130 2.68 19.13 5.45
CA GLU A 130 3.49 19.75 6.52
C GLU A 130 4.49 18.76 7.14
N ARG A 131 4.11 17.49 7.26
CA ARG A 131 5.02 16.45 7.76
C ARG A 131 6.04 16.02 6.72
N LEU A 132 5.65 15.94 5.45
CA LEU A 132 6.51 15.54 4.33
C LEU A 132 7.60 16.58 4.02
N LYS A 133 7.40 17.85 4.34
CA LYS A 133 8.45 18.89 4.29
C LYS A 133 9.68 18.53 5.11
N GLN A 134 9.54 17.65 6.10
CA GLN A 134 10.60 17.18 6.98
C GLN A 134 11.23 15.84 6.50
N ASN A 135 10.93 15.37 5.30
CA ASN A 135 11.45 14.11 4.78
C ASN A 135 12.98 14.16 4.65
N LYS A 136 13.66 13.16 5.19
CA LYS A 136 15.13 13.01 5.20
C LYS A 136 15.60 11.94 4.20
N GLY A 137 14.98 11.89 3.03
CA GLY A 137 15.39 10.97 1.96
C GLY A 137 14.73 9.59 2.00
N VAL A 138 13.60 9.46 2.67
CA VAL A 138 12.76 8.25 2.53
C VAL A 138 12.01 8.34 1.21
N LEU A 139 12.05 7.28 0.40
CA LEU A 139 11.31 7.17 -0.84
C LEU A 139 9.82 6.98 -0.51
N ILE A 140 8.97 7.91 -0.98
CA ILE A 140 7.56 8.01 -0.62
C ILE A 140 6.66 7.84 -1.83
N GLY A 141 5.72 6.87 -1.74
CA GLY A 141 4.55 6.80 -2.60
C GLY A 141 3.37 7.56 -1.98
N GLY A 142 2.75 8.45 -2.75
CA GLY A 142 1.56 9.19 -2.33
C GLY A 142 0.28 8.53 -2.81
N ASN A 143 -0.41 7.80 -1.94
CA ASN A 143 -1.70 7.18 -2.26
C ASN A 143 -2.82 8.20 -2.06
N ILE A 144 -3.56 8.47 -3.14
CA ILE A 144 -4.60 9.50 -3.20
C ILE A 144 -5.98 8.92 -3.52
N GLY A 145 -7.02 9.56 -3.00
CA GLY A 145 -8.40 9.17 -3.21
C GLY A 145 -9.38 10.33 -3.00
N LYS A 146 -10.65 10.11 -3.35
CA LYS A 146 -11.68 11.12 -3.12
C LYS A 146 -12.22 11.12 -1.69
N ASN A 147 -12.73 12.25 -1.23
CA ASN A 147 -13.51 12.35 -0.01
C ASN A 147 -14.78 11.49 -0.10
N LYS A 148 -15.25 10.99 1.04
CA LYS A 148 -16.48 10.18 1.10
C LYS A 148 -17.71 10.92 0.62
N VAL A 149 -17.77 12.22 0.92
CA VAL A 149 -18.92 13.09 0.58
C VAL A 149 -18.90 13.57 -0.88
N THR A 150 -17.78 13.48 -1.57
CA THR A 150 -17.67 13.85 -2.98
C THR A 150 -18.35 12.79 -3.84
N PRO A 151 -19.32 13.13 -4.69
CA PRO A 151 -19.93 12.19 -5.62
C PRO A 151 -18.94 11.75 -6.70
N ASN A 152 -19.23 10.62 -7.38
CA ASN A 152 -18.29 10.05 -8.35
C ASN A 152 -18.07 10.96 -9.57
N GLU A 153 -19.07 11.71 -10.00
CA GLU A 153 -18.98 12.69 -11.09
C GLU A 153 -18.01 13.84 -10.81
N ASP A 154 -17.76 14.14 -9.55
CA ASP A 154 -16.80 15.18 -9.12
C ASP A 154 -15.47 14.59 -8.62
N ALA A 155 -15.32 13.25 -8.64
CA ALA A 155 -14.17 12.57 -8.06
C ALA A 155 -12.82 13.08 -8.59
N VAL A 156 -12.73 13.35 -9.88
CA VAL A 156 -11.49 13.79 -10.55
C VAL A 156 -10.88 14.99 -9.84
N LYS A 157 -11.69 15.98 -9.43
CA LYS A 157 -11.22 17.18 -8.72
C LYS A 157 -10.49 16.86 -7.41
N ASP A 158 -10.97 15.87 -6.68
CA ASP A 158 -10.34 15.45 -5.42
C ASP A 158 -8.95 14.83 -5.66
N TYR A 159 -8.82 14.02 -6.71
CA TYR A 159 -7.52 13.46 -7.10
C TYR A 159 -6.56 14.55 -7.58
N GLU A 160 -7.02 15.53 -8.38
CA GLU A 160 -6.23 16.67 -8.84
C GLU A 160 -5.70 17.51 -7.66
N ILE A 161 -6.56 17.83 -6.68
CA ILE A 161 -6.16 18.58 -5.48
C ILE A 161 -5.06 17.84 -4.71
N CYS A 162 -5.23 16.53 -4.51
CA CYS A 162 -4.23 15.72 -3.82
C CYS A 162 -2.93 15.60 -4.63
N PHE A 163 -3.04 15.43 -5.94
CA PHE A 163 -1.90 15.34 -6.85
C PHE A 163 -1.05 16.60 -6.80
N GLU A 164 -1.65 17.77 -6.98
CA GLU A 164 -0.95 19.06 -6.94
C GLU A 164 -0.30 19.32 -5.58
N ALA A 165 -1.02 19.08 -4.48
CA ALA A 165 -0.52 19.35 -3.14
C ALA A 165 0.69 18.46 -2.77
N LEU A 166 0.68 17.18 -3.17
CA LEU A 166 1.73 16.22 -2.86
C LEU A 166 2.88 16.25 -3.87
N PHE A 167 2.69 16.84 -5.04
CA PHE A 167 3.66 16.77 -6.13
C PHE A 167 5.11 17.09 -5.73
N PRO A 168 5.41 18.12 -4.91
CA PRO A 168 6.78 18.40 -4.48
C PRO A 168 7.38 17.38 -3.50
N TYR A 169 6.55 16.54 -2.85
CA TYR A 169 6.92 15.83 -1.63
C TYR A 169 6.93 14.30 -1.73
N VAL A 170 6.38 13.73 -2.81
CA VAL A 170 6.36 12.28 -3.03
C VAL A 170 7.17 11.92 -4.28
N ASP A 171 7.63 10.68 -4.38
CA ASP A 171 8.42 10.19 -5.50
C ASP A 171 7.54 9.61 -6.61
N TYR A 172 6.41 9.02 -6.27
CA TYR A 172 5.40 8.51 -7.19
C TYR A 172 4.00 8.64 -6.60
N PHE A 173 2.98 8.55 -7.45
CA PHE A 173 1.58 8.61 -7.06
C PHE A 173 0.87 7.26 -7.21
N VAL A 174 -0.13 7.05 -6.37
CA VAL A 174 -1.02 5.89 -6.45
C VAL A 174 -2.47 6.35 -6.45
N VAL A 175 -3.17 6.12 -7.56
CA VAL A 175 -4.60 6.37 -7.69
C VAL A 175 -5.37 5.19 -7.10
N ASN A 176 -6.11 5.44 -6.01
CA ASN A 176 -6.82 4.41 -5.27
C ASN A 176 -8.33 4.51 -5.49
N VAL A 177 -8.84 3.72 -6.42
CA VAL A 177 -10.29 3.56 -6.74
C VAL A 177 -10.85 2.22 -6.26
N SER A 178 -10.07 1.43 -5.52
CA SER A 178 -10.35 0.00 -5.29
C SER A 178 -10.82 -0.34 -3.87
N SER A 179 -10.97 0.66 -2.97
CA SER A 179 -11.44 0.41 -1.61
C SER A 179 -12.91 -0.02 -1.58
N PRO A 180 -13.25 -1.13 -0.90
CA PRO A 180 -14.65 -1.53 -0.72
C PRO A 180 -15.37 -0.73 0.39
N ASN A 181 -14.65 0.17 1.08
CA ASN A 181 -15.10 0.82 2.30
C ASN A 181 -15.61 2.26 2.10
N THR A 182 -15.59 2.75 0.87
CA THR A 182 -16.15 4.03 0.46
C THR A 182 -17.29 3.75 -0.52
N PRO A 183 -18.51 4.27 -0.28
CA PRO A 183 -19.66 4.01 -1.15
C PRO A 183 -19.34 4.32 -2.61
N ASN A 184 -19.73 3.42 -3.49
CA ASN A 184 -19.65 3.50 -4.94
C ASN A 184 -18.23 3.76 -5.53
N LEU A 185 -17.19 3.81 -4.68
CA LEU A 185 -15.84 4.11 -5.16
C LEU A 185 -15.37 3.11 -6.24
N ARG A 186 -15.74 1.83 -6.11
CA ARG A 186 -15.35 0.80 -7.06
C ARG A 186 -15.98 0.94 -8.44
N GLU A 187 -17.06 1.72 -8.60
CA GLU A 187 -17.63 2.08 -9.90
C GLU A 187 -16.65 2.92 -10.73
N LEU A 188 -15.73 3.65 -10.07
CA LEU A 188 -14.64 4.34 -10.76
C LEU A 188 -13.60 3.39 -11.38
N GLN A 189 -13.68 2.08 -11.16
CA GLN A 189 -12.84 1.10 -11.84
C GLN A 189 -13.40 0.69 -13.21
N ASP A 190 -14.63 1.11 -13.56
CA ASP A 190 -15.17 0.90 -14.88
C ASP A 190 -14.34 1.63 -15.95
N LYS A 191 -14.18 1.04 -17.13
CA LYS A 191 -13.22 1.47 -18.17
C LYS A 191 -13.27 2.96 -18.44
N LYS A 192 -14.45 3.51 -18.75
CA LYS A 192 -14.59 4.93 -19.13
C LYS A 192 -14.22 5.90 -18.00
N PRO A 193 -14.84 5.87 -16.80
CA PRO A 193 -14.50 6.81 -15.73
C PRO A 193 -13.04 6.68 -15.25
N LEU A 194 -12.49 5.47 -15.28
CA LEU A 194 -11.11 5.24 -14.91
C LEU A 194 -10.13 5.83 -15.92
N THR A 195 -10.37 5.62 -17.22
CA THR A 195 -9.55 6.23 -18.28
C THR A 195 -9.57 7.75 -18.19
N GLU A 196 -10.75 8.36 -18.03
CA GLU A 196 -10.90 9.83 -17.90
C GLU A 196 -10.13 10.37 -16.68
N LEU A 197 -10.21 9.72 -15.53
CA LEU A 197 -9.48 10.10 -14.32
C LEU A 197 -7.96 10.03 -14.53
N LEU A 198 -7.46 8.90 -15.02
CA LEU A 198 -6.03 8.67 -15.19
C LEU A 198 -5.45 9.57 -16.27
N GLN A 199 -6.17 9.77 -17.39
CA GLN A 199 -5.75 10.68 -18.46
C GLN A 199 -5.66 12.13 -17.96
N THR A 200 -6.62 12.57 -17.14
CA THR A 200 -6.58 13.91 -16.54
C THR A 200 -5.33 14.11 -15.69
N LEU A 201 -5.03 13.16 -14.79
CA LEU A 201 -3.85 13.23 -13.95
C LEU A 201 -2.55 13.12 -14.76
N GLN A 202 -2.53 12.27 -15.79
CA GLN A 202 -1.35 12.13 -16.67
C GLN A 202 -1.11 13.39 -17.50
N ASN A 203 -2.16 14.06 -17.96
CA ASN A 203 -2.04 15.34 -18.66
C ASN A 203 -1.44 16.43 -17.74
N GLN A 204 -1.89 16.50 -16.47
CA GLN A 204 -1.28 17.40 -15.49
C GLN A 204 0.19 17.04 -15.20
N ASN A 205 0.49 15.75 -15.10
CA ASN A 205 1.84 15.26 -14.89
C ASN A 205 2.77 15.63 -16.07
N ASN A 206 2.28 15.49 -17.31
CA ASN A 206 3.02 15.83 -18.52
C ASN A 206 3.33 17.33 -18.64
N ALA A 207 2.51 18.19 -18.03
CA ALA A 207 2.74 19.63 -17.95
C ALA A 207 3.81 20.03 -16.90
N LYS A 208 4.28 19.10 -16.06
CA LYS A 208 5.29 19.38 -15.03
C LYS A 208 6.71 19.34 -15.64
N PRO A 209 7.65 20.16 -15.11
CA PRO A 209 9.05 20.15 -15.56
C PRO A 209 9.75 18.79 -15.39
N LYS A 210 9.34 18.02 -14.37
CA LYS A 210 9.79 16.65 -14.12
C LYS A 210 8.58 15.82 -13.75
N GLN A 211 8.26 14.89 -14.62
CA GLN A 211 7.15 13.96 -14.39
C GLN A 211 7.44 13.02 -13.23
N LYS A 212 6.36 12.53 -12.59
CA LYS A 212 6.41 11.50 -11.56
C LYS A 212 5.57 10.30 -11.98
N PRO A 213 6.00 9.07 -11.68
CA PRO A 213 5.20 7.90 -12.00
C PRO A 213 3.83 7.95 -11.33
N ILE A 214 2.79 7.66 -12.10
CA ILE A 214 1.42 7.46 -11.61
C ILE A 214 1.11 5.97 -11.73
N LEU A 215 0.66 5.34 -10.63
CA LEU A 215 0.27 3.94 -10.59
C LEU A 215 -1.21 3.83 -10.24
N LEU A 216 -1.85 2.79 -10.75
CA LEU A 216 -3.22 2.44 -10.42
C LEU A 216 -3.26 1.29 -9.40
N LYS A 217 -3.99 1.45 -8.29
CA LYS A 217 -4.20 0.36 -7.31
C LYS A 217 -5.55 -0.30 -7.51
N ILE A 218 -5.53 -1.59 -7.88
CA ILE A 218 -6.72 -2.36 -8.26
C ILE A 218 -7.21 -3.31 -7.15
N ALA A 219 -8.49 -3.67 -7.22
CA ALA A 219 -9.08 -4.70 -6.37
C ALA A 219 -8.71 -6.12 -6.84
N PRO A 220 -8.63 -7.10 -5.93
CA PRO A 220 -8.41 -8.49 -6.32
C PRO A 220 -9.67 -9.17 -6.88
N ASP A 221 -10.83 -8.55 -6.66
CA ASP A 221 -12.15 -9.11 -6.98
C ASP A 221 -12.57 -8.86 -8.45
N LEU A 222 -11.69 -8.28 -9.27
CA LEU A 222 -11.95 -8.04 -10.69
C LEU A 222 -12.03 -9.37 -11.47
N THR A 223 -12.91 -9.41 -12.49
CA THR A 223 -12.98 -10.52 -13.46
C THR A 223 -11.81 -10.44 -14.44
N ASP A 224 -11.60 -11.51 -15.20
CA ASP A 224 -10.55 -11.55 -16.22
C ASP A 224 -10.77 -10.49 -17.32
N GLU A 225 -12.02 -10.23 -17.71
CA GLU A 225 -12.38 -9.17 -18.65
C GLU A 225 -12.04 -7.79 -18.10
N GLN A 226 -12.36 -7.55 -16.82
CA GLN A 226 -11.99 -6.29 -16.16
C GLN A 226 -10.48 -6.13 -16.02
N LEU A 227 -9.72 -7.21 -15.81
CA LEU A 227 -8.27 -7.18 -15.80
C LEU A 227 -7.69 -6.87 -17.19
N LEU A 228 -8.31 -7.33 -18.27
CA LEU A 228 -7.95 -6.92 -19.64
C LEU A 228 -8.24 -5.43 -19.86
N ASP A 229 -9.38 -4.92 -19.39
CA ASP A 229 -9.65 -3.48 -19.43
C ASP A 229 -8.60 -2.66 -18.67
N ILE A 230 -8.10 -3.14 -17.52
CA ILE A 230 -7.00 -2.47 -16.81
C ILE A 230 -5.74 -2.41 -17.67
N ILE A 231 -5.40 -3.48 -18.39
CA ILE A 231 -4.24 -3.48 -19.29
C ILE A 231 -4.40 -2.43 -20.40
N ASP A 232 -5.57 -2.40 -21.04
CA ASP A 232 -5.88 -1.40 -22.07
C ASP A 232 -5.75 0.02 -21.54
N ILE A 233 -6.35 0.30 -20.36
CA ILE A 233 -6.32 1.61 -19.71
C ILE A 233 -4.89 2.06 -19.39
N VAL A 234 -4.05 1.17 -18.84
CA VAL A 234 -2.65 1.49 -18.53
C VAL A 234 -1.89 1.86 -19.79
N ASN A 235 -2.10 1.11 -20.89
CA ASN A 235 -1.44 1.37 -22.16
C ASN A 235 -1.97 2.66 -22.83
N GLU A 236 -3.29 2.90 -22.77
CA GLU A 236 -3.93 4.10 -23.37
C GLU A 236 -3.55 5.39 -22.64
N THR A 237 -3.50 5.35 -21.30
CA THR A 237 -3.22 6.53 -20.47
C THR A 237 -1.74 6.74 -20.20
N GLU A 238 -0.89 5.78 -20.59
CA GLU A 238 0.56 5.81 -20.37
C GLU A 238 0.97 6.03 -18.91
N ILE A 239 0.13 5.59 -17.95
CA ILE A 239 0.54 5.58 -16.54
C ILE A 239 1.64 4.54 -16.32
N ALA A 240 2.45 4.73 -15.28
CA ALA A 240 3.70 3.99 -15.10
C ALA A 240 3.52 2.51 -14.71
N GLY A 241 2.36 2.11 -14.17
CA GLY A 241 2.12 0.72 -13.79
C GLY A 241 0.96 0.52 -12.81
N VAL A 242 0.92 -0.67 -12.20
CA VAL A 242 -0.20 -1.13 -11.38
C VAL A 242 0.28 -1.63 -10.01
N ILE A 243 -0.54 -1.40 -8.97
CA ILE A 243 -0.38 -2.07 -7.67
C ILE A 243 -1.48 -3.13 -7.54
N ALA A 244 -1.09 -4.37 -7.53
CA ALA A 244 -1.97 -5.53 -7.42
C ALA A 244 -1.63 -6.33 -6.13
N THR A 245 -2.52 -6.31 -5.08
CA THR A 245 -3.89 -5.82 -5.07
C THR A 245 -4.25 -5.06 -3.77
N ASN A 246 -5.43 -4.42 -3.77
CA ASN A 246 -6.09 -3.96 -2.56
C ASN A 246 -6.68 -5.17 -1.78
N THR A 247 -7.58 -4.92 -0.83
CA THR A 247 -8.29 -5.92 -0.04
C THR A 247 -9.46 -6.56 -0.80
N THR A 248 -9.80 -7.82 -0.47
CA THR A 248 -10.94 -8.55 -1.07
C THR A 248 -12.21 -8.44 -0.23
N ILE A 249 -13.35 -8.63 -0.87
CA ILE A 249 -14.65 -8.83 -0.20
C ILE A 249 -14.98 -10.33 -0.02
N SER A 250 -14.20 -11.24 -0.56
CA SER A 250 -14.37 -12.69 -0.37
C SER A 250 -14.20 -13.07 1.10
N ARG A 251 -14.97 -14.06 1.55
CA ARG A 251 -14.92 -14.63 2.91
C ARG A 251 -14.66 -16.13 2.89
N GLU A 252 -14.34 -16.66 1.73
CA GLU A 252 -14.17 -18.10 1.53
C GLU A 252 -13.04 -18.66 2.40
N GLY A 253 -13.31 -19.82 3.01
CA GLY A 253 -12.32 -20.56 3.80
C GLY A 253 -12.00 -20.00 5.19
N LEU A 254 -12.61 -18.88 5.61
CA LEU A 254 -12.32 -18.25 6.90
C LEU A 254 -12.90 -19.05 8.08
N GLN A 255 -12.10 -19.12 9.17
CA GLN A 255 -12.43 -19.84 10.40
C GLN A 255 -12.77 -18.91 11.58
N SER A 256 -12.18 -17.71 11.63
CA SER A 256 -12.30 -16.77 12.74
C SER A 256 -13.74 -16.30 13.00
N GLU A 257 -14.07 -16.03 14.25
CA GLU A 257 -15.39 -15.53 14.67
C GLU A 257 -15.82 -14.27 13.91
N ASN A 258 -14.87 -13.36 13.66
CA ASN A 258 -15.11 -12.09 12.97
C ASN A 258 -15.25 -12.23 11.43
N LYS A 259 -15.34 -13.44 10.88
CA LYS A 259 -15.40 -13.67 9.43
C LYS A 259 -16.59 -13.05 8.72
N SER A 260 -17.70 -12.82 9.44
CA SER A 260 -18.92 -12.19 8.92
C SER A 260 -18.86 -10.66 8.90
N GLU A 261 -17.83 -10.04 9.47
CA GLU A 261 -17.71 -8.58 9.48
C GLU A 261 -17.60 -8.00 8.07
N MET A 262 -18.28 -6.88 7.85
CA MET A 262 -18.20 -6.14 6.59
C MET A 262 -16.86 -5.42 6.46
N GLY A 263 -16.39 -5.27 5.23
CA GLY A 263 -15.16 -4.53 4.92
C GLY A 263 -14.19 -5.30 4.03
N GLY A 264 -13.01 -4.76 3.81
CA GLY A 264 -11.96 -5.39 3.02
C GLY A 264 -11.14 -6.37 3.86
N LEU A 265 -10.97 -7.59 3.38
CA LEU A 265 -10.13 -8.63 3.96
C LEU A 265 -8.72 -8.58 3.39
N SER A 266 -7.74 -8.62 4.26
CA SER A 266 -6.30 -8.68 3.94
C SER A 266 -5.62 -9.80 4.74
N GLY A 267 -4.42 -10.18 4.35
CA GLY A 267 -3.64 -11.22 5.02
C GLY A 267 -3.62 -12.53 4.27
N LYS A 268 -3.28 -13.62 4.96
CA LYS A 268 -2.99 -14.92 4.35
C LYS A 268 -4.06 -15.45 3.37
N PRO A 269 -5.36 -15.27 3.61
CA PRO A 269 -6.39 -15.73 2.65
C PRO A 269 -6.28 -15.09 1.26
N LEU A 270 -5.65 -13.91 1.15
CA LEU A 270 -5.50 -13.19 -0.11
C LEU A 270 -4.27 -13.64 -0.93
N THR A 271 -3.38 -14.47 -0.39
CA THR A 271 -2.09 -14.81 -1.02
C THR A 271 -2.28 -15.33 -2.44
N LYS A 272 -3.09 -16.37 -2.61
CA LYS A 272 -3.30 -17.05 -3.89
C LYS A 272 -3.90 -16.11 -4.93
N ARG A 273 -5.06 -15.48 -4.61
CA ARG A 273 -5.77 -14.59 -5.56
C ARG A 273 -4.92 -13.40 -5.99
N SER A 274 -4.21 -12.77 -5.07
CA SER A 274 -3.30 -11.66 -5.40
C SER A 274 -2.18 -12.12 -6.36
N THR A 275 -1.61 -13.31 -6.15
CA THR A 275 -0.58 -13.86 -7.04
C THR A 275 -1.14 -14.19 -8.43
N GLU A 276 -2.36 -14.73 -8.51
CA GLU A 276 -3.05 -14.99 -9.78
C GLU A 276 -3.28 -13.72 -10.58
N VAL A 277 -3.76 -12.64 -9.92
CA VAL A 277 -3.97 -11.33 -10.57
C VAL A 277 -2.65 -10.76 -11.10
N ILE A 278 -1.58 -10.83 -10.32
CA ILE A 278 -0.25 -10.36 -10.76
C ILE A 278 0.21 -11.14 -11.99
N ARG A 279 0.10 -12.47 -11.96
CA ARG A 279 0.49 -13.33 -13.09
C ARG A 279 -0.32 -13.02 -14.34
N PHE A 280 -1.65 -12.91 -14.20
CA PHE A 280 -2.55 -12.57 -15.30
C PHE A 280 -2.16 -11.25 -15.96
N LEU A 281 -1.99 -10.20 -15.16
CA LEU A 281 -1.58 -8.89 -15.67
C LEU A 281 -0.22 -8.96 -16.38
N SER A 282 0.77 -9.60 -15.77
CA SER A 282 2.12 -9.73 -16.32
C SER A 282 2.12 -10.48 -17.65
N GLU A 283 1.43 -11.61 -17.72
CA GLU A 283 1.36 -12.45 -18.94
C GLU A 283 0.56 -11.78 -20.04
N LYS A 284 -0.65 -11.28 -19.73
CA LYS A 284 -1.55 -10.69 -20.72
C LYS A 284 -1.09 -9.36 -21.27
N SER A 285 -0.37 -8.58 -20.46
CA SER A 285 0.26 -7.34 -20.93
C SER A 285 1.59 -7.56 -21.66
N ASN A 286 2.08 -8.79 -21.76
CA ASN A 286 3.45 -9.08 -22.23
C ASN A 286 4.51 -8.28 -21.44
N LYS A 287 4.29 -8.06 -20.14
CA LYS A 287 5.15 -7.27 -19.25
C LYS A 287 5.35 -5.82 -19.71
N SER A 288 4.34 -5.22 -20.38
CA SER A 288 4.43 -3.85 -20.92
C SER A 288 4.58 -2.77 -19.84
N PHE A 289 4.19 -3.07 -18.58
CA PHE A 289 4.35 -2.18 -17.44
C PHE A 289 4.76 -2.95 -16.17
N PRO A 290 5.50 -2.31 -15.25
CA PRO A 290 5.85 -2.89 -13.96
C PRO A 290 4.64 -3.02 -13.02
N ILE A 291 4.70 -4.02 -12.12
CA ILE A 291 3.66 -4.30 -11.12
C ILE A 291 4.29 -4.28 -9.71
N ILE A 292 3.64 -3.60 -8.76
CA ILE A 292 3.94 -3.76 -7.33
C ILE A 292 2.98 -4.81 -6.76
N GLY A 293 3.52 -5.94 -6.28
CA GLY A 293 2.73 -7.03 -5.73
C GLY A 293 2.35 -6.82 -4.27
N VAL A 294 1.06 -6.88 -3.94
CA VAL A 294 0.54 -6.71 -2.58
C VAL A 294 -0.53 -7.75 -2.28
N GLY A 295 -0.52 -8.32 -1.09
CA GLY A 295 -1.58 -9.20 -0.59
C GLY A 295 -1.05 -10.56 -0.15
N GLY A 296 -1.28 -10.89 1.13
CA GLY A 296 -1.01 -12.20 1.70
C GLY A 296 0.45 -12.57 1.91
N ILE A 297 1.39 -11.64 1.86
CA ILE A 297 2.81 -11.91 2.12
C ILE A 297 3.05 -12.05 3.62
N HIS A 298 3.30 -13.27 4.09
CA HIS A 298 3.61 -13.61 5.48
C HIS A 298 4.97 -14.31 5.64
N THR A 299 5.56 -14.77 4.54
CA THR A 299 6.87 -15.40 4.48
C THR A 299 7.73 -14.79 3.38
N ALA A 300 9.00 -15.11 3.36
CA ALA A 300 9.88 -14.74 2.27
C ALA A 300 9.48 -15.44 0.96
N GLU A 301 9.02 -16.67 1.06
CA GLU A 301 8.54 -17.48 -0.06
C GLU A 301 7.33 -16.84 -0.74
N ASP A 302 6.36 -16.32 0.04
CA ASP A 302 5.21 -15.58 -0.52
C ASP A 302 5.65 -14.37 -1.36
N ALA A 303 6.69 -13.65 -0.90
CA ALA A 303 7.24 -12.52 -1.64
C ALA A 303 7.91 -12.96 -2.94
N ILE A 304 8.73 -14.03 -2.89
CA ILE A 304 9.38 -14.61 -4.08
C ILE A 304 8.33 -15.09 -5.08
N GLU A 305 7.25 -15.73 -4.62
CA GLU A 305 6.17 -16.19 -5.50
C GLU A 305 5.54 -15.01 -6.27
N LYS A 306 5.33 -13.85 -5.63
CA LYS A 306 4.83 -12.66 -6.32
C LYS A 306 5.82 -12.08 -7.32
N LEU A 307 7.10 -12.04 -6.98
CA LEU A 307 8.14 -11.62 -7.91
C LEU A 307 8.21 -12.56 -9.13
N ASN A 308 8.14 -13.88 -8.91
CA ASN A 308 8.11 -14.87 -9.98
C ASN A 308 6.81 -14.81 -10.82
N ALA A 309 5.71 -14.33 -10.23
CA ALA A 309 4.46 -14.08 -10.96
C ALA A 309 4.52 -12.82 -11.84
N GLY A 310 5.58 -12.02 -11.75
CA GLY A 310 5.81 -10.84 -12.58
C GLY A 310 5.80 -9.50 -11.84
N ALA A 311 5.72 -9.51 -10.51
CA ALA A 311 5.89 -8.27 -9.73
C ALA A 311 7.34 -7.79 -9.80
N SER A 312 7.57 -6.50 -9.95
CA SER A 312 8.88 -5.85 -9.88
C SER A 312 9.27 -5.49 -8.45
N LEU A 313 8.30 -5.13 -7.63
CA LEU A 313 8.40 -4.76 -6.22
C LEU A 313 7.28 -5.44 -5.43
N VAL A 314 7.42 -5.53 -4.10
CA VAL A 314 6.39 -6.06 -3.21
C VAL A 314 6.10 -5.12 -2.05
N GLN A 315 4.87 -5.14 -1.52
CA GLN A 315 4.50 -4.36 -0.35
C GLN A 315 3.89 -5.24 0.74
N LEU A 316 4.16 -4.89 1.99
CA LEU A 316 3.64 -5.54 3.19
C LEU A 316 2.61 -4.68 3.89
N TYR A 317 1.61 -5.31 4.50
CA TYR A 317 0.68 -4.71 5.45
C TYR A 317 0.37 -5.70 6.59
N THR A 318 -0.57 -6.62 6.39
CA THR A 318 -1.00 -7.60 7.39
C THR A 318 0.13 -8.53 7.82
N GLY A 319 0.96 -8.99 6.88
CA GLY A 319 2.14 -9.80 7.22
C GLY A 319 3.12 -9.05 8.14
N PHE A 320 3.34 -7.76 7.95
CA PHE A 320 4.17 -6.97 8.85
C PHE A 320 3.57 -6.89 10.27
N ILE A 321 2.24 -6.82 10.41
CA ILE A 321 1.54 -6.83 11.72
C ILE A 321 1.68 -8.20 12.41
N TYR A 322 1.56 -9.29 11.67
CA TYR A 322 1.59 -10.64 12.24
C TYR A 322 3.01 -11.16 12.50
N GLU A 323 3.94 -10.92 11.56
CA GLU A 323 5.30 -11.47 11.59
C GLU A 323 6.32 -10.50 12.20
N GLY A 324 6.01 -9.19 12.20
CA GLY A 324 6.89 -8.13 12.68
C GLY A 324 7.98 -7.74 11.68
N PRO A 325 8.89 -6.85 12.09
CA PRO A 325 9.91 -6.27 11.18
C PRO A 325 10.95 -7.29 10.68
N ALA A 326 11.11 -8.43 11.36
CA ALA A 326 11.99 -9.51 10.90
C ALA A 326 11.57 -10.07 9.52
N LEU A 327 10.28 -9.93 9.15
CA LEU A 327 9.79 -10.34 7.83
C LEU A 327 10.46 -9.57 6.70
N VAL A 328 10.61 -8.25 6.85
CA VAL A 328 11.28 -7.39 5.84
C VAL A 328 12.70 -7.87 5.58
N LYS A 329 13.46 -8.13 6.67
CA LYS A 329 14.82 -8.65 6.59
C LYS A 329 14.87 -10.04 5.95
N ALA A 330 13.94 -10.93 6.32
CA ALA A 330 13.88 -12.30 5.77
C ALA A 330 13.62 -12.28 4.25
N ILE A 331 12.69 -11.43 3.79
CA ILE A 331 12.41 -11.28 2.36
C ILE A 331 13.64 -10.75 1.62
N ASN A 332 14.26 -9.67 2.10
CA ASN A 332 15.46 -9.12 1.46
C ASN A 332 16.61 -10.10 1.41
N LYS A 333 16.84 -10.88 2.48
CA LYS A 333 17.83 -11.96 2.47
C LYS A 333 17.53 -13.03 1.43
N LYS A 334 16.28 -13.48 1.35
CA LYS A 334 15.87 -14.49 0.37
C LYS A 334 16.02 -14.02 -1.07
N ILE A 335 15.69 -12.75 -1.35
CA ILE A 335 15.90 -12.15 -2.68
C ILE A 335 17.40 -12.10 -3.00
N PHE A 336 18.21 -11.68 -2.04
CA PHE A 336 19.67 -11.64 -2.17
C PHE A 336 20.29 -13.03 -2.44
N GLU A 337 19.80 -14.07 -1.77
CA GLU A 337 20.28 -15.45 -1.94
C GLU A 337 19.90 -16.03 -3.32
N ASN A 338 18.84 -15.53 -3.94
CA ASN A 338 18.35 -15.97 -5.25
C ASN A 338 18.86 -15.10 -6.42
N SER A 339 19.61 -14.02 -6.15
CA SER A 339 20.24 -13.11 -7.14
C SER A 339 21.68 -13.53 -7.40
#